data_5972d31528e0af93c2a08a66323da864
#
_entry.id   5972d31528e0af93c2a08a66323da864
#
_cell.length_a   1.000
_cell.length_b   1.000
_cell.length_c   1.000
_cell.angle_alpha   90.00
_cell.angle_beta   90.00
_cell.angle_gamma   90.00
#
_symmetry.space_group_name_H-M   'P 1'
#
loop_
_entity.id
_entity.type
_entity.pdbx_description
1 polymer ?
#
loop_
_entity_poly.entity_id
_entity_poly.type
_entity_poly.pdbx_seq_one_letter_code
_entity_poly.pdbx_strand_id
1 'polypeptide(L)'
;MKIVEGFRLRDVMGQATVIGEGVGQINFNRLVTLNSTAAFLWRAVEDKEFDERRLADLLVGEYGIDRAVAEKDAASISAQWKEIGLVR
;
A
#
# COMPACT_ATOMS: atom_id res chain seq x y z
N MET A 1 3.16 1.29 11.26
CA MET A 1 3.86 1.82 10.08
C MET A 1 3.02 2.91 9.43
N LYS A 2 3.63 3.68 8.57
CA LYS A 2 2.97 4.79 7.90
C LYS A 2 3.55 4.95 6.50
N ILE A 3 2.72 5.34 5.55
CA ILE A 3 3.18 5.65 4.20
C ILE A 3 4.12 6.86 4.26
N VAL A 4 5.26 6.75 3.61
CA VAL A 4 6.25 7.82 3.58
C VAL A 4 5.65 9.04 2.87
N GLU A 5 5.83 10.21 3.48
CA GLU A 5 5.32 11.46 2.93
C GLU A 5 5.85 11.72 1.53
N GLY A 6 4.97 12.19 0.65
CA GLY A 6 5.33 12.48 -0.72
C GLY A 6 4.98 11.42 -1.73
N PHE A 7 4.61 10.22 -1.28
CA PHE A 7 4.09 9.19 -2.19
C PHE A 7 2.60 9.39 -2.38
N ARG A 8 2.16 9.34 -3.63
CA ARG A 8 0.76 9.49 -4.00
C ARG A 8 0.33 8.36 -4.92
N LEU A 9 -0.90 7.92 -4.75
CA LEU A 9 -1.51 6.95 -5.64
C LEU A 9 -2.24 7.70 -6.74
N ARG A 10 -1.87 7.41 -7.98
CA ARG A 10 -2.48 8.02 -9.17
C ARG A 10 -2.99 6.93 -10.10
N ASP A 11 -4.01 7.24 -10.86
CA ASP A 11 -4.49 6.37 -11.93
C ASP A 11 -3.73 6.74 -13.20
N VAL A 12 -2.89 5.84 -13.67
CA VAL A 12 -2.08 6.04 -14.87
C VAL A 12 -2.51 5.02 -15.89
N MET A 13 -3.20 5.47 -16.92
CA MET A 13 -3.70 4.61 -18.00
C MET A 13 -4.53 3.43 -17.48
N GLY A 14 -5.37 3.68 -16.49
CA GLY A 14 -6.23 2.66 -15.91
C GLY A 14 -5.58 1.81 -14.84
N GLN A 15 -4.33 2.09 -14.47
CA GLN A 15 -3.61 1.35 -13.44
C GLN A 15 -3.32 2.22 -12.24
N ALA A 16 -3.56 1.69 -11.04
CA ALA A 16 -3.21 2.36 -9.81
C ALA A 16 -1.69 2.35 -9.66
N THR A 17 -1.07 3.53 -9.64
CA THR A 17 0.38 3.65 -9.64
C THR A 17 0.81 4.61 -8.53
N VAL A 18 1.79 4.19 -7.74
CA VAL A 18 2.37 5.04 -6.70
C VAL A 18 3.49 5.86 -7.32
N ILE A 19 3.41 7.17 -7.13
CA ILE A 19 4.37 8.12 -7.66
C ILE A 19 4.92 8.96 -6.52
N GLY A 20 6.23 9.20 -6.51
CA GLY A 20 6.84 10.13 -5.56
C GLY A 20 6.65 11.56 -6.02
N GLU A 21 5.89 12.34 -5.25
CA GLU A 21 5.68 13.76 -5.53
C GLU A 21 6.24 14.58 -4.39
N GLY A 22 7.12 15.53 -4.73
CA GLY A 22 7.68 16.43 -3.73
C GLY A 22 8.65 15.80 -2.75
N VAL A 23 9.14 14.61 -3.03
CA VAL A 23 10.13 13.94 -2.21
C VAL A 23 11.48 14.18 -2.87
N GLY A 24 12.26 15.05 -2.27
CA GLY A 24 13.42 15.66 -2.93
C GLY A 24 14.53 14.74 -3.38
N GLN A 25 14.59 13.51 -2.94
CA GLN A 25 15.70 12.62 -3.29
C GLN A 25 15.26 11.28 -3.84
N ILE A 26 14.02 11.16 -4.20
CA ILE A 26 13.54 9.89 -4.70
C ILE A 26 13.93 9.74 -6.15
N ASN A 27 14.43 8.56 -6.43
CA ASN A 27 14.69 8.16 -7.77
C ASN A 27 13.34 7.97 -8.48
N PHE A 28 12.95 8.98 -9.25
CA PHE A 28 11.67 9.01 -9.95
C PHE A 28 11.53 7.94 -11.04
N ASN A 29 12.56 7.14 -11.24
CA ASN A 29 12.48 6.03 -12.17
C ASN A 29 11.68 4.85 -11.61
N ARG A 30 11.22 4.94 -10.36
CA ARG A 30 10.42 3.89 -9.76
C ARG A 30 8.96 4.27 -9.71
N LEU A 31 8.22 3.77 -10.67
CA LEU A 31 6.77 3.75 -10.60
C LEU A 31 6.37 2.37 -10.07
N VAL A 32 5.55 2.36 -9.04
CA VAL A 32 5.09 1.10 -8.43
C VAL A 32 3.62 0.93 -8.76
N THR A 33 3.32 -0.04 -9.60
CA THR A 33 1.93 -0.35 -9.95
C THR A 33 1.35 -1.28 -8.90
N LEU A 34 0.18 -0.92 -8.38
CA LEU A 34 -0.54 -1.72 -7.39
C LEU A 34 -1.70 -2.44 -8.05
N ASN A 35 -1.93 -3.70 -7.65
CA ASN A 35 -3.16 -4.37 -8.05
C ASN A 35 -4.34 -3.77 -7.29
N SER A 36 -5.56 -4.18 -7.61
CA SER A 36 -6.76 -3.60 -7.01
C SER A 36 -6.81 -3.76 -5.50
N THR A 37 -6.36 -4.90 -4.98
CA THR A 37 -6.31 -5.16 -3.54
C THR A 37 -5.33 -4.24 -2.84
N ALA A 38 -4.13 -4.11 -3.36
CA ALA A 38 -3.11 -3.23 -2.77
C ALA A 38 -3.54 -1.77 -2.87
N ALA A 39 -4.18 -1.37 -3.97
CA ALA A 39 -4.69 -0.02 -4.13
C ALA A 39 -5.79 0.29 -3.11
N PHE A 40 -6.68 -0.67 -2.86
CA PHE A 40 -7.71 -0.52 -1.84
C PHE A 40 -7.08 -0.30 -0.46
N LEU A 41 -6.10 -1.12 -0.10
CA LEU A 41 -5.41 -0.99 1.18
C LEU A 41 -4.69 0.35 1.30
N TRP A 42 -4.02 0.78 0.24
CA TRP A 42 -3.33 2.07 0.22
C TRP A 42 -4.28 3.22 0.55
N ARG A 43 -5.42 3.28 -0.15
CA ARG A 43 -6.40 4.33 0.06
C ARG A 43 -6.98 4.31 1.47
N ALA A 44 -7.15 3.13 2.04
CA ALA A 44 -7.73 2.98 3.37
C ALA A 44 -6.80 3.44 4.48
N VAL A 45 -5.47 3.37 4.27
CA VAL A 45 -4.48 3.72 5.30
C VAL A 45 -3.71 5.00 4.99
N GLU A 46 -4.04 5.66 3.89
CA GLU A 46 -3.39 6.90 3.50
C GLU A 46 -3.54 7.95 4.60
N ASP A 47 -2.42 8.60 4.93
CA ASP A 47 -2.34 9.62 5.99
C ASP A 47 -2.64 9.09 7.40
N LYS A 48 -2.56 7.78 7.61
CA LYS A 48 -2.83 7.16 8.91
C LYS A 48 -1.70 6.24 9.34
N GLU A 49 -1.53 6.14 10.64
CA GLU A 49 -0.71 5.09 11.22
C GLU A 49 -1.46 3.77 11.13
N PHE A 50 -0.78 2.69 10.77
CA PHE A 50 -1.41 1.38 10.63
C PHE A 50 -0.38 0.26 10.86
N ASP A 51 -0.87 -0.96 10.98
CA ASP A 51 -0.05 -2.16 11.11
C ASP A 51 -0.60 -3.28 10.23
N GLU A 52 0.07 -4.43 10.24
CA GLU A 52 -0.37 -5.58 9.46
C GLU A 52 -1.76 -6.06 9.88
N ARG A 53 -2.07 -5.98 11.16
CA ARG A 53 -3.38 -6.36 11.67
C ARG A 53 -4.47 -5.51 11.06
N ARG A 54 -4.24 -4.20 10.95
CA ARG A 54 -5.20 -3.30 10.31
C ARG A 54 -5.40 -3.66 8.85
N LEU A 55 -4.33 -3.99 8.14
CA LEU A 55 -4.44 -4.42 6.75
C LEU A 55 -5.27 -5.70 6.64
N ALA A 56 -5.03 -6.66 7.54
CA ALA A 56 -5.81 -7.90 7.56
C ALA A 56 -7.29 -7.63 7.85
N ASP A 57 -7.58 -6.76 8.81
CA ASP A 57 -8.96 -6.37 9.13
C ASP A 57 -9.67 -5.79 7.91
N LEU A 58 -8.98 -4.93 7.16
CA LEU A 58 -9.54 -4.33 5.96
C LEU A 58 -9.83 -5.38 4.89
N LEU A 59 -8.93 -6.34 4.71
CA LEU A 59 -9.13 -7.41 3.73
C LEU A 59 -10.33 -8.30 4.09
N VAL A 60 -10.46 -8.66 5.36
CA VAL A 60 -11.62 -9.45 5.81
C VAL A 60 -12.91 -8.67 5.59
N GLY A 61 -12.91 -7.39 5.95
CA GLY A 61 -14.11 -6.56 5.83
C GLY A 61 -14.54 -6.33 4.39
N GLU A 62 -13.59 -6.12 3.49
CA GLU A 62 -13.91 -5.81 2.10
C GLU A 62 -14.19 -7.06 1.25
N TYR A 63 -13.42 -8.12 1.44
CA TYR A 63 -13.47 -9.27 0.55
C TYR A 63 -14.10 -10.51 1.19
N GLY A 64 -14.36 -10.49 2.48
CA GLY A 64 -14.98 -11.62 3.16
C GLY A 64 -14.11 -12.88 3.18
N ILE A 65 -12.80 -12.74 3.10
CA ILE A 65 -11.87 -13.88 3.08
C ILE A 65 -11.56 -14.35 4.51
N ASP A 66 -11.05 -15.57 4.63
CA ASP A 66 -10.62 -16.13 5.91
C ASP A 66 -9.55 -15.25 6.56
N ARG A 67 -9.64 -15.16 7.89
CA ARG A 67 -8.67 -14.37 8.67
C ARG A 67 -7.25 -14.83 8.43
N ALA A 68 -7.00 -16.12 8.36
CA ALA A 68 -5.67 -16.66 8.14
C ALA A 68 -5.11 -16.23 6.79
N VAL A 69 -5.95 -16.22 5.74
CA VAL A 69 -5.55 -15.76 4.41
C VAL A 69 -5.28 -14.27 4.43
N ALA A 70 -6.16 -13.50 5.08
CA ALA A 70 -6.00 -12.06 5.19
C ALA A 70 -4.69 -11.68 5.90
N GLU A 71 -4.34 -12.37 6.96
CA GLU A 71 -3.11 -12.12 7.69
C GLU A 71 -1.88 -12.42 6.85
N LYS A 72 -1.92 -13.49 6.09
CA LYS A 72 -0.83 -13.86 5.18
C LYS A 72 -0.65 -12.80 4.07
N ASP A 73 -1.75 -12.38 3.47
CA ASP A 73 -1.71 -11.38 2.42
C ASP A 73 -1.24 -10.02 2.96
N ALA A 74 -1.72 -9.64 4.14
CA ALA A 74 -1.30 -8.40 4.78
C ALA A 74 0.20 -8.39 5.08
N ALA A 75 0.72 -9.50 5.56
CA ALA A 75 2.16 -9.63 5.83
C ALA A 75 2.97 -9.51 4.55
N SER A 76 2.52 -10.13 3.47
CA SER A 76 3.19 -10.07 2.17
C SER A 76 3.20 -8.65 1.61
N ILE A 77 2.06 -7.97 1.63
CA ILE A 77 1.96 -6.60 1.13
C ILE A 77 2.82 -5.65 1.97
N SER A 78 2.74 -5.77 3.29
CA SER A 78 3.53 -4.97 4.20
C SER A 78 5.03 -5.14 3.95
N ALA A 79 5.47 -6.38 3.78
CA ALA A 79 6.88 -6.68 3.50
C ALA A 79 7.33 -6.05 2.18
N GLN A 80 6.51 -6.13 1.15
CA GLN A 80 6.82 -5.54 -0.15
C GLN A 80 6.92 -4.01 -0.05
N TRP A 81 5.97 -3.39 0.64
CA TRP A 81 5.99 -1.94 0.80
C TRP A 81 7.20 -1.46 1.58
N LYS A 82 7.62 -2.21 2.61
CA LYS A 82 8.83 -1.89 3.37
C LYS A 82 10.08 -2.05 2.51
N GLU A 83 10.16 -3.11 1.75
CA GLU A 83 11.31 -3.39 0.89
C GLU A 83 11.49 -2.31 -0.18
N ILE A 84 10.40 -1.85 -0.76
CA ILE A 84 10.43 -0.80 -1.78
C ILE A 84 10.69 0.58 -1.15
N GLY A 85 10.39 0.75 0.14
CA GLY A 85 10.57 2.01 0.82
C GLY A 85 9.33 2.90 0.83
N LEU A 86 8.16 2.33 0.61
CA LEU A 86 6.90 3.08 0.59
C LEU A 86 6.36 3.40 1.97
N VAL A 87 6.72 2.60 2.97
CA VAL A 87 6.27 2.76 4.37
C VAL A 87 7.44 2.74 5.33
N ARG A 88 7.19 3.26 6.54
CA ARG A 88 8.17 3.28 7.61
C ARG A 88 7.52 3.10 8.98
#